data_9ff3214ee07445549fd17c546ec24d75
#
_entry.id   9ff3214ee07445549fd17c546ec24d75
#
_cell.length_a   1.000
_cell.length_b   1.000
_cell.length_c   1.000
_cell.angle_alpha   90.00
_cell.angle_beta   90.00
_cell.angle_gamma   90.00
#
_symmetry.space_group_name_H-M   'P 1'
#
loop_
_entity.id
_entity.type
_entity.pdbx_description
1 polymer ?
#
loop_
_entity_poly.entity_id
_entity_poly.type
_entity_poly.pdbx_seq_one_letter_code
_entity_poly.pdbx_strand_id
1 'polypeptide(L)'
;MAESFKVGDCVRIPDGRIGRVREVMGPHCRVRVRRTTSETHQFLKFIAADLERVDCPKGWMSPEGYVRYLDTTLAKMRGREAAKKRRQGKRG
;
A
#
# COMPACT_ATOMS: atom_id res chain seq x y z
N MET A 1 -8.82 -10.13 20.58
CA MET A 1 -7.43 -9.92 20.12
C MET A 1 -7.46 -9.07 18.85
N ALA A 2 -6.55 -8.12 18.75
CA ALA A 2 -6.44 -7.31 17.55
C ALA A 2 -6.02 -8.19 16.37
N GLU A 3 -6.69 -8.04 15.25
CA GLU A 3 -6.34 -8.77 14.04
C GLU A 3 -5.01 -8.26 13.50
N SER A 4 -4.15 -9.19 13.13
CA SER A 4 -2.84 -8.85 12.56
C SER A 4 -2.94 -8.79 11.05
N PHE A 5 -2.61 -7.63 10.46
CA PHE A 5 -2.62 -7.43 9.02
C PHE A 5 -1.20 -7.47 8.46
N LYS A 6 -1.11 -7.81 7.18
CA LYS A 6 0.16 -7.84 6.44
C LYS A 6 0.03 -6.96 5.21
N VAL A 7 1.15 -6.44 4.75
CA VAL A 7 1.20 -5.74 3.46
C VAL A 7 0.64 -6.66 2.38
N GLY A 8 -0.26 -6.15 1.59
CA GLY A 8 -0.93 -6.91 0.53
C GLY A 8 -2.32 -7.40 0.88
N ASP A 9 -2.69 -7.41 2.18
CA ASP A 9 -4.03 -7.86 2.57
C ASP A 9 -5.09 -6.92 2.00
N CYS A 10 -6.21 -7.50 1.58
CA CYS A 10 -7.38 -6.73 1.17
C CYS A 10 -8.27 -6.53 2.40
N VAL A 11 -8.67 -5.29 2.63
CA VAL A 11 -9.43 -4.91 3.82
C VAL A 11 -10.60 -4.00 3.45
N ARG A 12 -11.68 -4.09 4.22
CA ARG A 12 -12.77 -3.13 4.15
C ARG A 12 -12.50 -2.03 5.16
N ILE A 13 -12.53 -0.78 4.69
CA ILE A 13 -12.36 0.40 5.54
C ILE A 13 -13.73 0.83 6.10
N PRO A 14 -13.75 1.70 7.14
CA PRO A 14 -15.01 2.06 7.80
C PRO A 14 -16.12 2.62 6.90
N ASP A 15 -15.77 3.24 5.77
CA ASP A 15 -16.77 3.77 4.85
C ASP A 15 -17.36 2.72 3.89
N GLY A 16 -16.89 1.47 3.97
CA GLY A 16 -17.37 0.36 3.14
C GLY A 16 -16.54 0.05 1.91
N ARG A 17 -15.60 0.92 1.53
CA ARG A 17 -14.73 0.64 0.39
C ARG A 17 -13.72 -0.45 0.74
N ILE A 18 -13.24 -1.16 -0.27
CA ILE A 18 -12.19 -2.15 -0.11
C ILE A 18 -10.88 -1.53 -0.57
N GLY A 19 -9.86 -1.66 0.26
CA GLY A 19 -8.52 -1.18 -0.04
C GLY A 19 -7.50 -2.27 0.18
N ARG A 20 -6.24 -1.92 -0.05
CA ARG A 20 -5.12 -2.84 0.13
C ARG A 20 -4.13 -2.28 1.14
N VAL A 21 -3.72 -3.11 2.08
CA VAL A 21 -2.74 -2.71 3.09
C VAL A 21 -1.40 -2.44 2.39
N ARG A 22 -0.95 -1.20 2.48
CA ARG A 22 0.30 -0.74 1.86
C ARG A 22 1.45 -0.76 2.83
N GLU A 23 1.18 -0.51 4.12
CA GLU A 23 2.19 -0.45 5.15
C GLU A 23 1.55 -0.76 6.50
N VAL A 24 2.28 -1.46 7.34
CA VAL A 24 1.86 -1.75 8.72
C VAL A 24 2.79 -1.02 9.67
N MET A 25 2.22 -0.16 10.52
CA MET A 25 2.96 0.70 11.45
C MET A 25 2.44 0.47 12.87
N GLY A 26 2.89 -0.61 13.52
CA GLY A 26 2.38 -0.98 14.84
C GLY A 26 0.87 -1.22 14.81
N PRO A 27 0.08 -0.49 15.65
CA PRO A 27 -1.37 -0.66 15.68
C PRO A 27 -2.09 0.00 14.51
N HIS A 28 -1.37 0.70 13.63
CA HIS A 28 -1.93 1.41 12.49
C HIS A 28 -1.55 0.74 11.19
N CYS A 29 -2.42 0.90 10.17
CA CYS A 29 -2.14 0.45 8.81
C CYS A 29 -2.40 1.59 7.85
N ARG A 30 -1.52 1.74 6.86
CA ARG A 30 -1.77 2.63 5.74
C ARG A 30 -2.39 1.80 4.64
N VAL A 31 -3.56 2.23 4.16
CA VAL A 31 -4.36 1.50 3.20
C VAL A 31 -4.49 2.33 1.92
N ARG A 32 -4.22 1.69 0.79
CA ARG A 32 -4.43 2.30 -0.52
C ARG A 32 -5.86 2.04 -0.94
N VAL A 33 -6.63 3.11 -1.12
CA VAL A 33 -8.03 3.02 -1.54
C VAL A 33 -8.28 3.93 -2.73
N ARG A 34 -9.25 3.55 -3.56
CA ARG A 34 -9.70 4.39 -4.65
C ARG A 34 -10.50 5.57 -4.10
N ARG A 35 -10.26 6.77 -4.61
CA ARG A 35 -11.04 7.94 -4.22
C ARG A 35 -12.48 7.78 -4.67
N THR A 36 -13.41 8.35 -3.91
CA THR A 36 -14.82 8.29 -4.26
C THR A 36 -15.18 9.17 -5.45
N THR A 37 -14.39 10.20 -5.70
CA THR A 37 -14.68 11.22 -6.72
C THR A 37 -13.82 11.09 -7.97
N SER A 38 -12.86 10.18 -8.01
CA SER A 38 -11.98 10.01 -9.15
C SER A 38 -11.44 8.59 -9.22
N GLU A 39 -10.79 8.24 -10.33
CA GLU A 39 -10.18 6.93 -10.50
C GLU A 39 -8.81 6.81 -9.81
N THR A 40 -8.30 7.91 -9.30
CA THR A 40 -7.01 7.89 -8.61
C THR A 40 -7.13 7.27 -7.23
N HIS A 41 -6.00 6.80 -6.71
CA HIS A 41 -5.94 6.21 -5.38
C HIS A 41 -5.37 7.19 -4.37
N GLN A 42 -5.69 6.95 -3.11
CA GLN A 42 -5.14 7.70 -1.99
C GLN A 42 -4.70 6.74 -0.90
N PHE A 43 -3.81 7.20 -0.04
CA PHE A 43 -3.35 6.42 1.10
C PHE A 43 -3.97 7.00 2.36
N LEU A 44 -4.69 6.16 3.10
CA LEU A 44 -5.35 6.55 4.34
C LEU A 44 -4.80 5.70 5.48
N LYS A 45 -4.63 6.32 6.64
CA LYS A 45 -4.14 5.66 7.84
C LYS A 45 -5.33 5.28 8.72
N PHE A 46 -5.37 4.02 9.15
CA PHE A 46 -6.42 3.51 10.03
C PHE A 46 -5.80 2.76 11.19
N ILE A 47 -6.54 2.70 12.30
CA ILE A 47 -6.23 1.75 13.36
C ILE A 47 -6.64 0.37 12.87
N ALA A 48 -5.79 -0.64 13.09
CA ALA A 48 -6.07 -2.00 12.61
C ALA A 48 -7.43 -2.53 13.08
N ALA A 49 -7.86 -2.16 14.29
CA ALA A 49 -9.15 -2.58 14.82
C ALA A 49 -10.34 -2.06 14.02
N ASP A 50 -10.17 -0.99 13.23
CA ASP A 50 -11.24 -0.44 12.38
C ASP A 50 -11.30 -1.08 11.00
N LEU A 51 -10.39 -1.99 10.72
CA LEU A 51 -10.30 -2.67 9.42
C LEU A 51 -10.84 -4.09 9.51
N GLU A 52 -11.47 -4.55 8.44
CA GLU A 52 -11.96 -5.92 8.31
C GLU A 52 -11.23 -6.59 7.16
N ARG A 53 -10.59 -7.75 7.44
CA ARG A 53 -9.97 -8.54 6.37
C ARG A 53 -11.06 -9.15 5.51
N VAL A 54 -10.94 -8.98 4.20
CA VAL A 54 -11.88 -9.52 3.23
C VAL A 54 -11.11 -10.21 2.12
N ASP A 55 -11.81 -11.04 1.35
CA ASP A 55 -11.21 -11.63 0.16
C ASP A 55 -10.95 -10.53 -0.85
N CYS A 56 -9.82 -10.65 -1.56
CA CYS A 56 -9.50 -9.69 -2.60
C CYS A 56 -10.53 -9.76 -3.72
N PRO A 57 -11.04 -8.61 -4.19
CA PRO A 57 -11.99 -8.60 -5.29
C PRO A 57 -11.43 -9.30 -6.54
N LYS A 58 -12.34 -9.85 -7.34
CA LYS A 58 -11.97 -10.52 -8.58
C LYS A 58 -11.17 -9.57 -9.48
N GLY A 59 -10.08 -10.07 -10.01
CA GLY A 59 -9.20 -9.28 -10.85
C GLY A 59 -8.06 -8.57 -10.12
N TRP A 60 -8.10 -8.55 -8.79
CA TRP A 60 -7.00 -7.98 -8.00
C TRP A 60 -5.89 -9.02 -7.81
N MET A 61 -4.67 -8.52 -7.64
CA MET A 61 -3.55 -9.40 -7.30
C MET A 61 -3.78 -10.06 -5.95
N SER A 62 -3.25 -11.29 -5.78
CA SER A 62 -3.19 -11.92 -4.46
C SER A 62 -2.29 -11.09 -3.55
N PRO A 63 -2.42 -11.24 -2.21
CA PRO A 63 -1.52 -10.54 -1.29
C PRO A 63 -0.04 -10.79 -1.59
N GLU A 64 0.33 -12.02 -1.90
CA GLU A 64 1.71 -12.38 -2.24
C GLU A 64 2.16 -11.75 -3.55
N GLY A 65 1.29 -11.73 -4.55
CA GLY A 65 1.56 -11.09 -5.83
C GLY A 65 1.77 -9.58 -5.68
N TYR A 66 0.98 -8.96 -4.84
CA TYR A 66 1.10 -7.52 -4.56
C TYR A 66 2.43 -7.19 -3.87
N VAL A 67 2.85 -8.01 -2.91
CA VAL A 67 4.14 -7.83 -2.23
C VAL A 67 5.28 -7.91 -3.23
N ARG A 68 5.28 -8.89 -4.14
CA ARG A 68 6.29 -9.00 -5.19
C ARG A 68 6.29 -7.79 -6.11
N TYR A 69 5.12 -7.32 -6.49
CA TYR A 69 4.96 -6.13 -7.32
C TYR A 69 5.57 -4.91 -6.63
N LEU A 70 5.30 -4.72 -5.33
CA LEU A 70 5.84 -3.61 -4.57
C LEU A 70 7.36 -3.67 -4.47
N ASP A 71 7.91 -4.84 -4.18
CA ASP A 71 9.36 -5.02 -4.07
C ASP A 71 10.05 -4.61 -5.36
N THR A 72 9.53 -5.04 -6.51
CA THR A 72 10.07 -4.69 -7.82
C THR A 72 9.94 -3.19 -8.09
N THR A 73 8.77 -2.63 -7.83
CA THR A 73 8.48 -1.22 -8.09
C THR A 73 9.33 -0.30 -7.21
N LEU A 74 9.42 -0.60 -5.92
CA LEU A 74 10.21 0.19 -4.98
C LEU A 74 11.70 0.11 -5.29
N ALA A 75 12.20 -1.06 -5.69
CA ALA A 75 13.58 -1.21 -6.09
C ALA A 75 13.91 -0.33 -7.31
N LYS A 76 13.02 -0.28 -8.29
CA LYS A 76 13.17 0.60 -9.46
C LYS A 76 13.18 2.07 -9.07
N MET A 77 12.29 2.46 -8.19
CA MET A 77 12.21 3.86 -7.71
C MET A 77 13.47 4.26 -6.95
N ARG A 78 13.99 3.40 -6.09
CA ARG A 78 15.25 3.65 -5.37
C ARG A 78 16.43 3.80 -6.34
N GLY A 79 16.47 2.97 -7.36
CA GLY A 79 17.51 3.06 -8.40
C GLY A 79 17.48 4.40 -9.12
N ARG A 80 16.30 4.89 -9.46
CA ARG A 80 16.13 6.20 -10.10
C ARG A 80 16.56 7.35 -9.20
N GLU A 81 16.20 7.31 -7.94
CA GLU A 81 16.60 8.32 -6.96
C GLU A 81 18.11 8.35 -6.75
N ALA A 82 18.73 7.18 -6.64
CA ALA A 82 20.18 7.09 -6.51
C ALA A 82 20.88 7.66 -7.73
N ALA A 83 20.38 7.40 -8.94
CA ALA A 83 20.92 7.95 -10.17
C ALA A 83 20.80 9.47 -10.21
N LYS A 84 19.67 10.03 -9.79
CA LYS A 84 19.46 11.47 -9.69
C LYS A 84 20.42 12.12 -8.72
N LYS A 85 20.60 11.54 -7.54
CA LYS A 85 21.52 12.05 -6.52
C LYS A 85 22.97 12.08 -7.04
N ARG A 86 23.40 11.03 -7.76
CA ARG A 86 24.73 10.98 -8.36
C ARG A 86 24.94 12.11 -9.36
N ARG A 87 23.95 12.38 -10.21
CA ARG A 87 24.03 13.47 -11.19
C ARG A 87 24.15 14.82 -10.52
N GLN A 88 23.36 15.05 -9.47
CA GLN A 88 23.42 16.29 -8.71
C GLN A 88 24.76 16.46 -7.98
N GLY A 89 25.31 15.37 -7.46
CA GLY A 89 26.61 15.39 -6.79
C GLY A 89 27.76 15.75 -7.70
N LYS A 90 27.69 15.39 -8.98
CA LYS A 90 28.76 15.70 -9.96
C LYS A 90 28.81 17.17 -10.36
N ARG A 91 27.74 17.90 -10.13
CA ARG A 91 27.66 19.32 -10.47
C ARG A 91 27.98 20.24 -9.31
N GLY A 92 28.01 19.71 -8.12
CA GLY A 92 28.29 20.47 -6.91
C GLY A 92 29.76 20.71 -6.66
#